data_5c3d7ccd1a9f6d450a541d1d5e87f52f
#
_entry.id   5c3d7ccd1a9f6d450a541d1d5e87f52f
#
_cell.length_a   1.000
_cell.length_b   1.000
_cell.length_c   1.000
_cell.angle_alpha   90.00
_cell.angle_beta   90.00
_cell.angle_gamma   90.00
#
_symmetry.space_group_name_H-M   'P 1'
#
loop_
_entity.id
_entity.type
_entity.pdbx_description
1 polymer ?
#
loop_
_entity_poly.entity_id
_entity_poly.type
_entity_poly.pdbx_seq_one_letter_code
_entity_poly.pdbx_strand_id
1 'polypeptide(L)'
;DGARAPWWRGGARAGFVGLGSAHDAGDLARAAVESVAADARRCLAAARELSGDRGLDGDGPADGLVMAGMGSTDPLWAEVLAGVTGEAVTTRRSAEAASAGAALLAASAIGWPVTLDDLNPFVAGTVPTPEVVERYRRWSANADRVAETLVDLDFGEGSDGGEGEAGSF
;
A
#
# COMPACT_ATOMS: atom_id res chain seq x y z
N ASP A 1 -6.68 12.86 7.00
CA ASP A 1 -7.15 13.04 5.62
C ASP A 1 -6.00 13.56 4.76
N GLY A 2 -6.25 13.76 3.46
CA GLY A 2 -5.23 14.16 2.50
C GLY A 2 -4.39 13.01 1.93
N ALA A 3 -3.48 13.33 1.02
CA ALA A 3 -2.54 12.38 0.44
C ALA A 3 -1.34 12.17 1.35
N ARG A 4 -1.02 10.91 1.66
CA ARG A 4 0.15 10.51 2.44
C ARG A 4 1.36 10.30 1.53
N ALA A 5 2.27 9.43 1.91
CA ALA A 5 3.42 9.09 1.10
C ALA A 5 3.02 8.61 -0.31
N PRO A 6 3.73 9.00 -1.35
CA PRO A 6 4.90 9.88 -1.32
C PRO A 6 4.59 11.39 -1.33
N TRP A 7 3.34 11.78 -1.40
CA TRP A 7 2.88 13.14 -1.70
C TRP A 7 2.96 14.12 -0.51
N TRP A 8 2.55 13.68 0.67
CA TRP A 8 2.49 14.48 1.90
C TRP A 8 1.69 15.78 1.76
N ARG A 9 0.52 15.70 1.11
CA ARG A 9 -0.40 16.82 0.86
C ARG A 9 -1.67 16.70 1.68
N GLY A 10 -1.77 17.46 2.77
CA GLY A 10 -2.94 17.42 3.68
C GLY A 10 -4.24 17.90 3.03
N GLY A 11 -4.18 18.85 2.10
CA GLY A 11 -5.34 19.38 1.37
C GLY A 11 -5.88 18.51 0.23
N ALA A 12 -5.12 17.49 -0.21
CA ALA A 12 -5.55 16.65 -1.31
C ALA A 12 -6.84 15.89 -1.00
N ARG A 13 -7.67 15.70 -2.02
CA ARG A 13 -8.93 14.96 -1.92
C ARG A 13 -8.92 13.78 -2.88
N ALA A 14 -9.63 12.72 -2.51
CA ALA A 14 -9.82 11.60 -3.39
C ALA A 14 -10.80 11.96 -4.52
N GLY A 15 -10.60 11.34 -5.69
CA GLY A 15 -11.48 11.51 -6.84
C GLY A 15 -11.43 10.30 -7.75
N PHE A 16 -12.48 10.12 -8.52
CA PHE A 16 -12.53 9.13 -9.60
C PHE A 16 -12.58 9.86 -10.94
N VAL A 17 -11.72 9.44 -11.86
CA VAL A 17 -11.60 10.04 -13.19
C VAL A 17 -11.90 9.00 -14.26
N GLY A 18 -12.58 9.39 -15.32
CA GLY A 18 -12.90 8.52 -16.45
C GLY A 18 -14.11 7.62 -16.23
N LEU A 19 -14.98 7.94 -15.27
CA LEU A 19 -16.23 7.20 -15.07
C LEU A 19 -17.16 7.30 -16.27
N GLY A 20 -17.71 6.17 -16.67
CA GLY A 20 -18.74 6.08 -17.71
C GLY A 20 -19.93 5.25 -17.22
N SER A 21 -20.99 5.21 -18.00
CA SER A 21 -22.25 4.54 -17.64
C SER A 21 -22.15 3.02 -17.49
N ALA A 22 -21.05 2.42 -17.92
CA ALA A 22 -20.81 0.99 -17.79
C ALA A 22 -20.12 0.60 -16.46
N HIS A 23 -19.64 1.58 -15.68
CA HIS A 23 -18.96 1.31 -14.42
C HIS A 23 -19.96 1.13 -13.27
N ASP A 24 -19.67 0.18 -12.40
CA ASP A 24 -20.46 -0.12 -11.21
C ASP A 24 -19.69 0.10 -9.91
N ALA A 25 -20.30 -0.25 -8.78
CA ALA A 25 -19.69 -0.12 -7.46
C ALA A 25 -18.44 -1.02 -7.28
N GLY A 26 -18.39 -2.16 -7.97
CA GLY A 26 -17.24 -3.05 -7.97
C GLY A 26 -16.03 -2.41 -8.65
N ASP A 27 -16.25 -1.70 -9.76
CA ASP A 27 -15.20 -0.96 -10.46
C ASP A 27 -14.63 0.16 -9.57
N LEU A 28 -15.49 0.87 -8.83
CA LEU A 28 -15.06 1.91 -7.89
C LEU A 28 -14.24 1.31 -6.74
N ALA A 29 -14.69 0.19 -6.16
CA ALA A 29 -13.96 -0.50 -5.10
C ALA A 29 -12.59 -0.98 -5.60
N ARG A 30 -12.54 -1.57 -6.80
CA ARG A 30 -11.29 -2.00 -7.42
C ARG A 30 -10.34 -0.82 -7.68
N ALA A 31 -10.84 0.28 -8.22
CA ALA A 31 -10.05 1.48 -8.47
C ALA A 31 -9.45 2.05 -7.17
N ALA A 32 -10.17 1.97 -6.04
CA ALA A 32 -9.63 2.37 -4.74
C ALA A 32 -8.44 1.49 -4.31
N VAL A 33 -8.54 0.17 -4.47
CA VAL A 33 -7.43 -0.77 -4.18
C VAL A 33 -6.24 -0.51 -5.13
N GLU A 34 -6.50 -0.33 -6.41
CA GLU A 34 -5.48 -0.04 -7.43
C GLU A 34 -4.75 1.27 -7.15
N SER A 35 -5.43 2.30 -6.64
CA SER A 35 -4.80 3.57 -6.27
C SER A 35 -3.78 3.43 -5.14
N VAL A 36 -4.09 2.63 -4.13
CA VAL A 36 -3.16 2.33 -3.02
C VAL A 36 -1.94 1.54 -3.52
N ALA A 37 -2.14 0.59 -4.41
CA ALA A 37 -1.04 -0.15 -5.02
C ALA A 37 -0.15 0.75 -5.90
N ALA A 38 -0.74 1.74 -6.58
CA ALA A 38 0.03 2.74 -7.33
C ALA A 38 0.89 3.61 -6.42
N ASP A 39 0.38 4.04 -5.25
CA ASP A 39 1.18 4.77 -4.26
C ASP A 39 2.29 3.90 -3.67
N ALA A 40 2.01 2.63 -3.37
CA ALA A 40 3.04 1.68 -2.95
C ALA A 40 4.15 1.55 -4.00
N ARG A 41 3.81 1.43 -5.29
CA ARG A 41 4.79 1.40 -6.39
C ARG A 41 5.65 2.67 -6.43
N ARG A 42 5.06 3.85 -6.24
CA ARG A 42 5.81 5.12 -6.20
C ARG A 42 6.76 5.17 -5.00
N CYS A 43 6.30 4.74 -3.83
CA CYS A 43 7.14 4.64 -2.64
C CYS A 43 8.32 3.68 -2.84
N LEU A 44 8.09 2.53 -3.47
CA LEU A 44 9.14 1.57 -3.81
C LEU A 44 10.17 2.16 -4.78
N ALA A 45 9.72 2.87 -5.82
CA ALA A 45 10.61 3.54 -6.76
C ALA A 45 11.50 4.57 -6.04
N ALA A 46 10.92 5.42 -5.20
CA ALA A 46 11.67 6.39 -4.41
C ALA A 46 12.65 5.73 -3.43
N ALA A 47 12.25 4.64 -2.77
CA ALA A 47 13.12 3.90 -1.86
C ALA A 47 14.33 3.30 -2.59
N ARG A 48 14.13 2.76 -3.79
CA ARG A 48 15.20 2.23 -4.63
C ARG A 48 16.18 3.30 -5.10
N GLU A 49 15.69 4.45 -5.51
CA GLU A 49 16.53 5.58 -5.87
C GLU A 49 17.42 6.03 -4.69
N LEU A 50 16.85 6.08 -3.48
CA LEU A 50 17.59 6.46 -2.27
C LEU A 50 18.60 5.40 -1.83
N SER A 51 18.30 4.12 -2.03
CA SER A 51 19.16 3.00 -1.64
C SER A 51 20.34 2.82 -2.61
N GLY A 52 20.26 3.33 -3.82
CA GLY A 52 21.25 3.12 -4.88
C GLY A 52 21.47 1.64 -5.14
N ASP A 53 22.74 1.25 -5.42
CA ASP A 53 23.16 -0.16 -5.61
C ASP A 53 23.17 -1.00 -4.32
N ARG A 54 22.86 -0.40 -3.17
CA ARG A 54 22.61 -1.18 -1.95
C ARG A 54 21.23 -1.78 -2.12
N GLY A 55 21.17 -3.05 -2.50
CA GLY A 55 19.93 -3.80 -2.54
C GLY A 55 19.15 -3.59 -1.25
N LEU A 56 17.85 -3.59 -1.32
CA LEU A 56 16.99 -3.71 -0.13
C LEU A 56 17.11 -5.17 0.37
N ASP A 57 18.35 -5.59 0.62
CA ASP A 57 18.72 -6.94 1.07
C ASP A 57 18.21 -7.12 2.49
N GLY A 58 16.97 -7.52 2.62
CA GLY A 58 16.38 -7.99 3.85
C GLY A 58 16.32 -9.51 3.86
N ASP A 59 16.16 -10.12 5.02
CA ASP A 59 15.90 -11.56 5.21
C ASP A 59 14.54 -12.01 4.62
N GLY A 60 14.02 -11.28 3.62
CA GLY A 60 12.82 -11.63 2.88
C GLY A 60 13.07 -12.68 1.80
N PRO A 61 12.01 -13.21 1.15
CA PRO A 61 12.19 -14.01 -0.05
C PRO A 61 12.98 -13.20 -1.07
N ALA A 62 14.04 -13.76 -1.60
CA ALA A 62 15.10 -13.10 -2.36
C ALA A 62 14.60 -12.25 -3.56
N ASP A 63 13.38 -12.48 -4.04
CA ASP A 63 12.82 -11.82 -5.22
C ASP A 63 11.35 -11.45 -4.98
N GLY A 64 11.06 -10.32 -4.30
CA GLY A 64 9.68 -9.86 -4.21
C GLY A 64 9.35 -8.99 -2.99
N LEU A 65 8.06 -8.71 -2.84
CA LEU A 65 7.52 -7.90 -1.76
C LEU A 65 6.90 -8.76 -0.68
N VAL A 66 7.07 -8.37 0.57
CA VAL A 66 6.34 -8.96 1.70
C VAL A 66 5.20 -8.02 2.09
N MET A 67 3.97 -8.51 1.96
CA MET A 67 2.79 -7.79 2.42
C MET A 67 2.39 -8.29 3.81
N ALA A 68 2.19 -7.38 4.75
CA ALA A 68 1.80 -7.67 6.11
C ALA A 68 0.65 -6.76 6.58
N GLY A 69 -0.01 -7.12 7.68
CA GLY A 69 -1.15 -6.40 8.22
C GLY A 69 -2.49 -6.90 7.65
N MET A 70 -3.59 -6.26 8.04
CA MET A 70 -4.95 -6.72 7.70
C MET A 70 -5.19 -6.86 6.19
N GLY A 71 -4.61 -5.99 5.36
CA GLY A 71 -4.72 -6.11 3.91
C GLY A 71 -4.15 -7.40 3.33
N SER A 72 -3.22 -8.07 4.04
CA SER A 72 -2.63 -9.32 3.57
C SER A 72 -3.57 -10.54 3.66
N THR A 73 -4.73 -10.39 4.29
CA THR A 73 -5.74 -11.45 4.41
C THR A 73 -6.63 -11.58 3.18
N ASP A 74 -6.68 -10.54 2.35
CA ASP A 74 -7.50 -10.55 1.13
C ASP A 74 -6.61 -10.76 -0.11
N PRO A 75 -6.83 -11.85 -0.87
CA PRO A 75 -6.06 -12.16 -2.07
C PRO A 75 -6.07 -11.05 -3.12
N LEU A 76 -7.13 -10.24 -3.20
CA LEU A 76 -7.23 -9.14 -4.15
C LEU A 76 -6.09 -8.13 -3.97
N TRP A 77 -5.73 -7.81 -2.72
CA TRP A 77 -4.63 -6.90 -2.44
C TRP A 77 -3.29 -7.42 -2.95
N ALA A 78 -3.00 -8.71 -2.73
CA ALA A 78 -1.77 -9.32 -3.21
C ALA A 78 -1.74 -9.37 -4.75
N GLU A 79 -2.86 -9.71 -5.40
CA GLU A 79 -2.98 -9.76 -6.86
C GLU A 79 -2.76 -8.37 -7.49
N VAL A 80 -3.46 -7.35 -6.97
CA VAL A 80 -3.36 -5.99 -7.49
C VAL A 80 -1.96 -5.43 -7.25
N LEU A 81 -1.40 -5.60 -6.06
CA LEU A 81 -0.05 -5.11 -5.74
C LEU A 81 1.00 -5.78 -6.64
N ALA A 82 0.94 -7.10 -6.80
CA ALA A 82 1.84 -7.83 -7.69
C ALA A 82 1.72 -7.33 -9.14
N GLY A 83 0.50 -7.14 -9.64
CA GLY A 83 0.26 -6.64 -11.00
C GLY A 83 0.79 -5.23 -11.22
N VAL A 84 0.56 -4.32 -10.27
CA VAL A 84 0.96 -2.91 -10.37
C VAL A 84 2.47 -2.72 -10.21
N THR A 85 3.12 -3.49 -9.35
CA THR A 85 4.57 -3.42 -9.14
C THR A 85 5.37 -4.25 -10.12
N GLY A 86 4.77 -5.30 -10.68
CA GLY A 86 5.44 -6.28 -11.52
C GLY A 86 6.25 -7.32 -10.71
N GLU A 87 6.09 -7.36 -9.40
CA GLU A 87 6.87 -8.20 -8.50
C GLU A 87 6.01 -9.28 -7.83
N ALA A 88 6.64 -10.38 -7.43
CA ALA A 88 5.98 -11.37 -6.61
C ALA A 88 5.63 -10.75 -5.25
N VAL A 89 4.43 -11.06 -4.75
CA VAL A 89 3.99 -10.62 -3.42
C VAL A 89 3.78 -11.85 -2.54
N THR A 90 4.50 -11.91 -1.44
CA THR A 90 4.38 -12.97 -0.44
C THR A 90 3.71 -12.41 0.81
N THR A 91 2.86 -13.20 1.44
CA THR A 91 2.23 -12.85 2.72
C THR A 91 2.69 -13.79 3.83
N ARG A 92 2.55 -13.36 5.07
CA ARG A 92 2.74 -14.22 6.22
C ARG A 92 1.43 -14.85 6.66
N ARG A 93 1.50 -15.97 7.38
CA ARG A 93 0.33 -16.74 7.83
C ARG A 93 -0.65 -15.90 8.64
N SER A 94 -0.14 -15.07 9.54
CA SER A 94 -0.95 -14.18 10.36
C SER A 94 -0.77 -12.73 9.91
N ALA A 95 -1.87 -11.99 9.85
CA ALA A 95 -1.87 -10.54 9.65
C ALA A 95 -1.33 -9.76 10.86
N GLU A 96 -1.25 -10.39 12.03
CA GLU A 96 -0.84 -9.79 13.30
C GLU A 96 0.69 -9.59 13.38
N ALA A 97 1.25 -8.86 12.42
CA ALA A 97 2.69 -8.64 12.31
C ALA A 97 3.29 -7.92 13.53
N ALA A 98 2.55 -6.96 14.09
CA ALA A 98 2.99 -6.22 15.29
C ALA A 98 3.10 -7.12 16.51
N SER A 99 2.12 -8.01 16.73
CA SER A 99 2.13 -8.98 17.82
C SER A 99 3.26 -10.00 17.67
N ALA A 100 3.51 -10.47 16.46
CA ALA A 100 4.64 -11.37 16.17
C ALA A 100 5.98 -10.68 16.42
N GLY A 101 6.14 -9.43 16.02
CA GLY A 101 7.34 -8.63 16.30
C GLY A 101 7.56 -8.41 17.80
N ALA A 102 6.51 -8.07 18.55
CA ALA A 102 6.59 -7.92 20.00
C ALA A 102 6.98 -9.24 20.70
N ALA A 103 6.42 -10.37 20.25
CA ALA A 103 6.78 -11.69 20.77
C ALA A 103 8.24 -12.03 20.48
N LEU A 104 8.74 -11.72 19.28
CA LEU A 104 10.15 -11.92 18.92
C LEU A 104 11.10 -11.10 19.80
N LEU A 105 10.77 -9.83 20.05
CA LEU A 105 11.57 -8.98 20.93
C LEU A 105 11.58 -9.52 22.37
N ALA A 106 10.43 -9.97 22.89
CA ALA A 106 10.34 -10.57 24.22
C ALA A 106 11.16 -11.86 24.31
N ALA A 107 11.08 -12.73 23.33
CA ALA A 107 11.86 -13.96 23.23
C ALA A 107 13.38 -13.67 23.22
N SER A 108 13.78 -12.68 22.43
CA SER A 108 15.18 -12.24 22.38
C SER A 108 15.69 -11.74 23.73
N ALA A 109 14.87 -10.99 24.47
CA ALA A 109 15.23 -10.46 25.79
C ALA A 109 15.51 -11.54 26.84
N ILE A 110 14.89 -12.71 26.72
CA ILE A 110 15.09 -13.85 27.63
C ILE A 110 16.03 -14.93 27.06
N GLY A 111 16.65 -14.67 25.89
CA GLY A 111 17.53 -15.60 25.22
C GLY A 111 16.84 -16.82 24.61
N TRP A 112 15.56 -16.77 24.34
CA TRP A 112 14.84 -17.85 23.67
C TRP A 112 15.12 -17.83 22.16
N PRO A 113 15.69 -18.90 21.57
CA PRO A 113 16.13 -18.96 20.19
C PRO A 113 14.95 -19.22 19.24
N VAL A 114 14.09 -18.23 19.05
CA VAL A 114 12.95 -18.28 18.12
C VAL A 114 13.14 -17.22 17.05
N THR A 115 12.76 -17.54 15.82
CA THR A 115 12.79 -16.63 14.67
C THR A 115 11.39 -16.12 14.33
N LEU A 116 11.33 -15.08 13.51
CA LEU A 116 10.04 -14.60 12.98
C LEU A 116 9.34 -15.67 12.13
N ASP A 117 10.09 -16.47 11.41
CA ASP A 117 9.54 -17.55 10.57
C ASP A 117 8.96 -18.70 11.40
N ASP A 118 9.49 -18.96 12.60
CA ASP A 118 8.89 -19.90 13.54
C ASP A 118 7.55 -19.40 14.06
N LEU A 119 7.45 -18.10 14.34
CA LEU A 119 6.23 -17.48 14.88
C LEU A 119 5.18 -17.22 13.80
N ASN A 120 5.60 -16.74 12.64
CA ASN A 120 4.72 -16.30 11.57
C ASN A 120 5.34 -16.59 10.19
N PRO A 121 5.36 -17.86 9.77
CA PRO A 121 6.00 -18.27 8.52
C PRO A 121 5.34 -17.65 7.29
N PHE A 122 6.09 -17.56 6.22
CA PHE A 122 5.58 -17.20 4.91
C PHE A 122 4.58 -18.23 4.40
N VAL A 123 3.60 -17.75 3.62
CA VAL A 123 2.68 -18.58 2.84
C VAL A 123 2.94 -18.37 1.35
N ALA A 124 2.32 -19.17 0.49
CA ALA A 124 2.48 -19.08 -0.95
C ALA A 124 2.21 -17.64 -1.43
N GLY A 125 3.10 -17.14 -2.29
CA GLY A 125 3.01 -15.80 -2.84
C GLY A 125 2.18 -15.75 -4.13
N THR A 126 1.81 -14.54 -4.51
CA THR A 126 1.20 -14.22 -5.81
C THR A 126 2.28 -13.74 -6.77
N VAL A 127 2.42 -14.42 -7.90
CA VAL A 127 3.32 -14.02 -8.98
C VAL A 127 2.48 -13.48 -10.14
N PRO A 128 2.69 -12.22 -10.57
CA PRO A 128 1.90 -11.66 -11.65
C PRO A 128 2.29 -12.28 -13.01
N THR A 129 1.30 -12.47 -13.88
CA THR A 129 1.61 -12.88 -15.26
C THR A 129 2.09 -11.72 -16.11
N PRO A 130 2.87 -11.96 -17.18
CA PRO A 130 3.34 -10.89 -18.07
C PRO A 130 2.22 -10.03 -18.64
N GLU A 131 1.06 -10.61 -18.94
CA GLU A 131 -0.12 -9.91 -19.46
C GLU A 131 -0.71 -8.95 -18.43
N VAL A 132 -0.76 -9.35 -17.15
CA VAL A 132 -1.22 -8.52 -16.04
C VAL A 132 -0.27 -7.35 -15.82
N VAL A 133 1.05 -7.62 -15.80
CA VAL A 133 2.07 -6.58 -15.66
C VAL A 133 1.97 -5.54 -16.79
N GLU A 134 1.84 -6.00 -18.04
CA GLU A 134 1.74 -5.10 -19.20
C GLU A 134 0.45 -4.26 -19.17
N ARG A 135 -0.66 -4.83 -18.71
CA ARG A 135 -1.91 -4.09 -18.49
C ARG A 135 -1.72 -2.97 -17.48
N TYR A 136 -1.13 -3.26 -16.33
CA TYR A 136 -0.89 -2.27 -15.29
C TYR A 136 0.20 -1.26 -15.66
N ARG A 137 1.19 -1.63 -16.42
CA ARG A 137 2.19 -0.68 -16.93
C ARG A 137 1.56 0.44 -17.76
N ARG A 138 0.64 0.09 -18.65
CA ARG A 138 -0.12 1.07 -19.46
C ARG A 138 -1.09 1.90 -18.62
N TRP A 139 -1.75 1.27 -17.65
CA TRP A 139 -2.63 1.96 -16.73
C TRP A 139 -1.87 2.93 -15.83
N SER A 140 -0.73 2.53 -15.26
CA SER A 140 0.08 3.33 -14.34
C SER A 140 0.51 4.67 -14.91
N ALA A 141 0.89 4.72 -16.19
CA ALA A 141 1.26 5.98 -16.84
C ALA A 141 0.11 7.02 -16.86
N ASN A 142 -1.13 6.57 -16.92
CA ASN A 142 -2.29 7.45 -16.81
C ASN A 142 -2.62 7.77 -15.35
N ALA A 143 -2.56 6.79 -14.48
CA ALA A 143 -2.81 6.94 -13.05
C ALA A 143 -1.83 7.92 -12.39
N ASP A 144 -0.56 7.92 -12.80
CA ASP A 144 0.43 8.86 -12.32
C ASP A 144 0.08 10.30 -12.67
N ARG A 145 -0.28 10.58 -13.93
CA ARG A 145 -0.69 11.93 -14.36
C ARG A 145 -1.95 12.42 -13.67
N VAL A 146 -2.92 11.53 -13.46
CA VAL A 146 -4.15 11.87 -12.73
C VAL A 146 -3.84 12.17 -11.26
N ALA A 147 -3.02 11.36 -10.61
CA ALA A 147 -2.64 11.56 -9.22
C ALA A 147 -1.89 12.88 -9.01
N GLU A 148 -0.90 13.19 -9.85
CA GLU A 148 -0.19 14.48 -9.84
C GLU A 148 -1.17 15.67 -9.97
N THR A 149 -2.11 15.59 -10.91
CA THR A 149 -3.11 16.64 -11.10
C THR A 149 -4.00 16.79 -9.86
N LEU A 150 -4.51 15.69 -9.30
CA LEU A 150 -5.42 15.72 -8.15
C LEU A 150 -4.75 16.21 -6.87
N VAL A 151 -3.47 15.90 -6.69
CA VAL A 151 -2.70 16.32 -5.51
C VAL A 151 -2.42 17.81 -5.52
N ASP A 152 -2.27 18.40 -6.70
CA ASP A 152 -2.00 19.83 -6.87
C ASP A 152 -3.27 20.70 -6.90
N LEU A 153 -4.46 20.10 -6.99
CA LEU A 153 -5.70 20.85 -6.91
C LEU A 153 -5.93 21.36 -5.48
N ASP A 154 -6.17 22.66 -5.37
CA ASP A 154 -6.60 23.28 -4.13
C ASP A 154 -8.13 23.18 -4.02
N PHE A 155 -8.59 22.33 -3.13
CA PHE A 155 -10.03 22.20 -2.84
C PHE A 155 -10.53 23.18 -1.76
N GLY A 156 -9.67 24.11 -1.34
CA GLY A 156 -9.92 24.98 -0.18
C GLY A 156 -9.86 24.18 1.15
N GLU A 157 -9.45 24.84 2.23
CA GLU A 157 -9.70 24.29 3.55
C GLU A 157 -11.19 24.32 3.77
N GLY A 158 -11.80 23.13 3.87
CA GLY A 158 -13.17 23.05 4.37
C GLY A 158 -13.20 23.77 5.70
N SER A 159 -13.91 24.88 5.76
CA SER A 159 -14.17 25.58 7.02
C SER A 159 -14.94 24.58 7.89
N ASP A 160 -14.23 23.84 8.71
CA ASP A 160 -14.79 23.13 9.85
C ASP A 160 -15.28 24.20 10.82
N GLY A 161 -16.43 24.78 10.47
CA GLY A 161 -17.22 25.69 11.31
C GLY A 161 -17.80 24.92 12.48
N GLY A 162 -16.97 24.62 13.45
CA GLY A 162 -17.30 24.04 14.74
C GLY A 162 -16.76 24.90 15.87
N GLU A 163 -16.98 26.20 15.84
CA GLU A 163 -16.98 27.00 17.07
C GLU A 163 -18.18 26.53 17.92
N GLY A 164 -17.98 25.47 18.68
CA GLY A 164 -18.86 25.10 19.76
C GLY A 164 -18.82 26.22 20.80
N GLU A 165 -19.83 27.10 20.81
CA GLU A 165 -20.12 27.97 21.92
C GLU A 165 -20.13 27.14 23.20
N ALA A 166 -19.13 27.35 24.03
CA ALA A 166 -19.13 26.94 25.42
C ALA A 166 -20.25 27.72 26.13
N GLY A 167 -21.46 27.17 26.11
CA GLY A 167 -22.58 27.64 26.96
C GLY A 167 -22.22 27.39 28.39
N SER A 168 -22.01 28.49 29.13
CA SER A 168 -21.97 28.49 30.58
C SER A 168 -23.32 28.04 31.16
N PHE A 169 -23.28 26.98 31.99
CA PHE A 169 -24.15 26.78 33.16
C PHE A 169 -23.32 26.13 34.27
#